data_cf0111a211daf801a08c7e69a6e00fd9
#
_entry.id   cf0111a211daf801a08c7e69a6e00fd9
#
_cell.length_a   1.000
_cell.length_b   1.000
_cell.length_c   1.000
_cell.angle_alpha   90.00
_cell.angle_beta   90.00
_cell.angle_gamma   90.00
#
_symmetry.space_group_name_H-M   'P 1'
#
loop_
_entity.id
_entity.type
_entity.pdbx_description
1 polymer ?
#
loop_
_entity_poly.entity_id
_entity_poly.type
_entity_poly.pdbx_seq_one_letter_code
_entity_poly.pdbx_strand_id
1 'polypeptide(L)'
;MQDENIETWHILFPDNELAEFLRENNFVERYGYKFIWRNKSYDNFEDYLNIFKSRQRKNIKNERKKISELDISFEIKDMKNLTNKDWDDFYIFYKNTYEERLQRPYLNTKFFKYVHECRADLRPVIFFAIHKNKKIAGSLCFQSNDTLYGRHWGSLYNIDSLHFETCYYQGIEY
;
A
#
# COMPACT_ATOMS: atom_id res chain seq x y z
N MET A 1 -10.89 1.62 34.35
CA MET A 1 -11.66 1.42 33.12
C MET A 1 -13.19 1.49 33.32
N GLN A 2 -13.68 1.71 34.51
CA GLN A 2 -15.13 1.84 34.76
C GLN A 2 -15.69 3.26 34.53
N ASP A 3 -14.83 4.26 34.36
CA ASP A 3 -15.25 5.68 34.25
C ASP A 3 -15.19 6.24 32.82
N GLU A 4 -14.73 5.46 31.84
CA GLU A 4 -14.76 5.84 30.43
C GLU A 4 -15.74 4.91 29.71
N ASN A 5 -16.68 5.46 28.94
CA ASN A 5 -17.63 4.70 28.11
C ASN A 5 -16.89 3.98 26.96
N ILE A 6 -16.00 3.04 27.30
CA ILE A 6 -15.27 2.22 26.34
C ILE A 6 -16.14 1.00 26.02
N GLU A 7 -16.72 1.00 24.82
CA GLU A 7 -17.57 -0.09 24.35
C GLU A 7 -16.78 -1.29 23.81
N THR A 8 -15.59 -1.04 23.23
CA THR A 8 -14.77 -2.07 22.62
C THR A 8 -13.29 -1.84 22.87
N TRP A 9 -12.56 -2.94 22.99
CA TRP A 9 -11.11 -2.95 23.11
C TRP A 9 -10.51 -3.93 22.11
N HIS A 10 -9.48 -3.51 21.36
CA HIS A 10 -8.81 -4.32 20.36
C HIS A 10 -7.30 -4.32 20.60
N ILE A 11 -6.72 -5.51 20.60
CA ILE A 11 -5.26 -5.71 20.59
C ILE A 11 -4.88 -6.22 19.19
N LEU A 12 -3.94 -5.52 18.54
CA LEU A 12 -3.46 -5.88 17.22
C LEU A 12 -2.11 -6.59 17.32
N PHE A 13 -2.01 -7.74 16.66
CA PHE A 13 -0.75 -8.49 16.53
C PHE A 13 -0.09 -8.84 17.88
N PRO A 14 -0.83 -9.43 18.85
CA PRO A 14 -0.23 -9.93 20.06
C PRO A 14 0.81 -10.99 19.74
N ASP A 15 1.83 -11.12 20.59
CA ASP A 15 2.70 -12.28 20.56
C ASP A 15 1.98 -13.55 21.02
N ASN A 16 2.62 -14.69 20.95
CA ASN A 16 1.98 -15.96 21.25
C ASN A 16 1.55 -16.07 22.71
N GLU A 17 2.36 -15.56 23.63
CA GLU A 17 2.09 -15.61 25.08
C GLU A 17 0.86 -14.76 25.44
N LEU A 18 0.82 -13.51 24.94
CA LEU A 18 -0.33 -12.64 25.14
C LEU A 18 -1.58 -13.17 24.43
N ALA A 19 -1.46 -13.75 23.24
CA ALA A 19 -2.59 -14.34 22.53
C ALA A 19 -3.20 -15.52 23.29
N GLU A 20 -2.36 -16.35 23.94
CA GLU A 20 -2.81 -17.48 24.77
C GLU A 20 -3.52 -16.97 26.03
N PHE A 21 -2.93 -16.03 26.74
CA PHE A 21 -3.56 -15.37 27.89
C PHE A 21 -4.92 -14.75 27.54
N LEU A 22 -5.04 -14.07 26.40
CA LEU A 22 -6.29 -13.46 25.96
C LEU A 22 -7.37 -14.51 25.64
N ARG A 23 -7.01 -15.63 25.02
CA ARG A 23 -7.93 -16.76 24.77
C ARG A 23 -8.45 -17.37 26.07
N GLU A 24 -7.58 -17.60 27.04
CA GLU A 24 -7.97 -18.12 28.36
C GLU A 24 -8.92 -17.18 29.12
N ASN A 25 -8.83 -15.87 28.84
CA ASN A 25 -9.70 -14.85 29.42
C ASN A 25 -10.91 -14.47 28.53
N ASN A 26 -11.31 -15.36 27.62
CA ASN A 26 -12.49 -15.23 26.77
C ASN A 26 -12.49 -14.04 25.80
N PHE A 27 -11.32 -13.55 25.40
CA PHE A 27 -11.24 -12.59 24.30
C PHE A 27 -11.45 -13.27 22.96
N VAL A 28 -12.14 -12.58 22.04
CA VAL A 28 -12.41 -13.09 20.70
C VAL A 28 -11.20 -12.91 19.80
N GLU A 29 -10.60 -14.00 19.36
CA GLU A 29 -9.50 -13.98 18.39
C GLU A 29 -10.04 -13.81 16.96
N ARG A 30 -9.43 -12.93 16.20
CA ARG A 30 -9.72 -12.71 14.77
C ARG A 30 -8.48 -12.93 13.94
N TYR A 31 -8.61 -13.69 12.88
CA TYR A 31 -7.55 -13.95 11.94
C TYR A 31 -7.69 -13.05 10.70
N GLY A 32 -6.57 -12.45 10.29
CA GLY A 32 -6.45 -11.72 9.05
C GLY A 32 -5.43 -12.40 8.12
N TYR A 33 -5.50 -12.06 6.84
CA TYR A 33 -4.55 -12.56 5.85
C TYR A 33 -3.53 -11.47 5.52
N LYS A 34 -2.26 -11.88 5.42
CA LYS A 34 -1.16 -11.06 4.93
C LYS A 34 -0.62 -11.68 3.66
N PHE A 35 -0.61 -10.91 2.58
CA PHE A 35 0.01 -11.33 1.33
C PHE A 35 1.48 -10.97 1.35
N ILE A 36 2.34 -11.94 1.07
CA ILE A 36 3.79 -11.75 1.03
C ILE A 36 4.29 -12.24 -0.32
N TRP A 37 4.89 -11.33 -1.08
CA TRP A 37 5.72 -11.69 -2.20
C TRP A 37 7.17 -11.85 -1.70
N ARG A 38 7.86 -12.89 -2.16
CA ARG A 38 9.27 -13.14 -1.82
C ARG A 38 10.09 -13.16 -3.11
N ASN A 39 11.12 -12.32 -3.16
CA ASN A 39 12.09 -12.43 -4.23
C ASN A 39 12.84 -13.77 -4.12
N LYS A 40 12.86 -14.52 -5.21
CA LYS A 40 13.58 -15.79 -5.36
C LYS A 40 14.77 -15.64 -6.31
N SER A 41 15.46 -14.51 -6.22
CA SER A 41 16.59 -14.16 -7.09
C SER A 41 16.18 -14.02 -8.56
N TYR A 42 15.04 -13.37 -8.81
CA TYR A 42 14.65 -12.98 -10.17
C TYR A 42 15.54 -11.82 -10.64
N ASP A 43 16.10 -11.93 -11.83
CA ASP A 43 16.92 -10.88 -12.42
C ASP A 43 16.08 -9.74 -13.00
N ASN A 44 14.82 -10.04 -13.36
CA ASN A 44 13.88 -9.08 -13.93
C ASN A 44 12.43 -9.56 -13.80
N PHE A 45 11.47 -8.73 -14.19
CA PHE A 45 10.06 -9.04 -14.11
C PHE A 45 9.63 -10.22 -15.00
N GLU A 46 10.29 -10.45 -16.16
CA GLU A 46 10.00 -11.61 -17.03
C GLU A 46 10.37 -12.93 -16.33
N ASP A 47 11.46 -12.96 -15.59
CA ASP A 47 11.83 -14.14 -14.80
C ASP A 47 10.79 -14.45 -13.71
N TYR A 48 10.30 -13.40 -13.06
CA TYR A 48 9.17 -13.55 -12.15
C TYR A 48 7.94 -14.09 -12.86
N LEU A 49 7.62 -13.63 -14.07
CA LEU A 49 6.49 -14.12 -14.84
C LEU A 49 6.63 -15.60 -15.25
N ASN A 50 7.85 -16.11 -15.39
CA ASN A 50 8.10 -17.48 -15.81
C ASN A 50 7.65 -18.53 -14.79
N ILE A 51 7.45 -18.17 -13.51
CA ILE A 51 6.91 -19.09 -12.50
C ILE A 51 5.40 -19.37 -12.67
N PHE A 52 4.70 -18.54 -13.44
CA PHE A 52 3.26 -18.67 -13.63
C PHE A 52 2.90 -19.56 -14.81
N LYS A 53 1.74 -20.22 -14.72
CA LYS A 53 1.13 -20.90 -15.84
C LYS A 53 0.83 -19.89 -16.97
N SER A 54 0.84 -20.33 -18.22
CA SER A 54 0.68 -19.48 -19.42
C SER A 54 -0.53 -18.53 -19.34
N ARG A 55 -1.66 -19.01 -18.82
CA ARG A 55 -2.88 -18.18 -18.66
C ARG A 55 -2.67 -17.02 -17.67
N GLN A 56 -2.07 -17.29 -16.52
CA GLN A 56 -1.82 -16.26 -15.49
C GLN A 56 -0.81 -15.23 -16.00
N ARG A 57 0.30 -15.70 -16.62
CA ARG A 57 1.30 -14.84 -17.24
C ARG A 57 0.70 -13.92 -18.32
N LYS A 58 -0.17 -14.46 -19.16
CA LYS A 58 -0.90 -13.68 -20.17
C LYS A 58 -1.79 -12.61 -19.52
N ASN A 59 -2.48 -12.93 -18.43
CA ASN A 59 -3.32 -11.97 -17.71
C ASN A 59 -2.49 -10.81 -17.17
N ILE A 60 -1.38 -11.09 -16.47
CA ILE A 60 -0.49 -10.05 -15.93
C ILE A 60 0.06 -9.15 -17.05
N LYS A 61 0.53 -9.76 -18.16
CA LYS A 61 1.00 -9.00 -19.33
C LYS A 61 -0.09 -8.11 -19.93
N ASN A 62 -1.32 -8.60 -19.99
CA ASN A 62 -2.46 -7.81 -20.51
C ASN A 62 -2.83 -6.66 -19.56
N GLU A 63 -2.78 -6.86 -18.24
CA GLU A 63 -3.02 -5.81 -17.25
C GLU A 63 -2.00 -4.68 -17.40
N ARG A 64 -0.71 -5.01 -17.47
CA ARG A 64 0.36 -4.03 -17.69
C ARG A 64 0.25 -3.32 -19.04
N LYS A 65 -0.10 -4.06 -20.09
CA LYS A 65 -0.32 -3.50 -21.42
C LYS A 65 -1.44 -2.47 -21.45
N LYS A 66 -2.58 -2.74 -20.80
CA LYS A 66 -3.69 -1.78 -20.68
C LYS A 66 -3.23 -0.45 -20.08
N ILE A 67 -2.41 -0.49 -19.03
CA ILE A 67 -1.90 0.71 -18.37
C ILE A 67 -0.95 1.48 -19.29
N SER A 68 -0.05 0.79 -20.00
CA SER A 68 0.87 1.43 -20.96
C SER A 68 0.14 2.06 -22.15
N GLU A 69 -0.95 1.44 -22.64
CA GLU A 69 -1.77 1.98 -23.73
C GLU A 69 -2.55 3.25 -23.34
N LEU A 70 -2.71 3.53 -22.04
CA LEU A 70 -3.33 4.74 -21.52
C LEU A 70 -2.32 5.89 -21.30
N ASP A 71 -1.07 5.76 -21.76
CA ASP A 71 0.02 6.71 -21.52
C ASP A 71 0.21 7.04 -20.01
N ILE A 72 0.02 6.04 -19.15
CA ILE A 72 0.28 6.15 -17.72
C ILE A 72 1.71 5.72 -17.46
N SER A 73 2.51 6.63 -16.92
CA SER A 73 3.87 6.39 -16.45
C SER A 73 3.92 6.37 -14.93
N PHE A 74 5.05 5.92 -14.36
CA PHE A 74 5.23 5.83 -12.93
C PHE A 74 6.43 6.63 -12.46
N GLU A 75 6.26 7.37 -11.35
CA GLU A 75 7.31 8.07 -10.65
C GLU A 75 7.44 7.48 -9.24
N ILE A 76 8.63 7.05 -8.88
CA ILE A 76 8.92 6.50 -7.56
C ILE A 76 9.63 7.57 -6.75
N LYS A 77 9.09 7.88 -5.59
CA LYS A 77 9.67 8.84 -4.65
C LYS A 77 9.93 8.19 -3.31
N ASP A 78 11.12 8.37 -2.81
CA ASP A 78 11.58 7.88 -1.51
C ASP A 78 11.79 9.01 -0.49
N MET A 79 12.31 8.68 0.68
CA MET A 79 12.58 9.63 1.77
C MET A 79 13.48 10.81 1.36
N LYS A 80 14.28 10.69 0.28
CA LYS A 80 15.24 11.73 -0.16
C LYS A 80 14.59 12.80 -1.04
N ASN A 81 13.56 12.41 -1.80
CA ASN A 81 12.96 13.27 -2.83
C ASN A 81 11.45 13.52 -2.64
N LEU A 82 10.82 12.97 -1.60
CA LEU A 82 9.44 13.27 -1.22
C LEU A 82 9.33 14.72 -0.71
N THR A 83 8.40 15.47 -1.28
CA THR A 83 8.09 16.85 -0.90
C THR A 83 6.76 16.94 -0.17
N ASN A 84 6.49 18.07 0.50
CA ASN A 84 5.18 18.31 1.12
C ASN A 84 4.03 18.23 0.10
N LYS A 85 4.25 18.71 -1.13
CA LYS A 85 3.27 18.61 -2.20
C LYS A 85 2.95 17.16 -2.57
N ASP A 86 3.92 16.26 -2.55
CA ASP A 86 3.69 14.83 -2.82
C ASP A 86 2.77 14.22 -1.78
N TRP A 87 2.90 14.63 -0.51
CA TRP A 87 2.01 14.19 0.56
C TRP A 87 0.60 14.77 0.45
N ASP A 88 0.47 16.03 0.03
CA ASP A 88 -0.83 16.65 -0.25
C ASP A 88 -1.53 15.92 -1.41
N ASP A 89 -0.83 15.64 -2.51
CA ASP A 89 -1.35 14.87 -3.65
C ASP A 89 -1.78 13.46 -3.19
N PHE A 90 -0.93 12.77 -2.44
CA PHE A 90 -1.24 11.43 -1.93
C PHE A 90 -2.46 11.42 -0.99
N TYR A 91 -2.58 12.42 -0.12
CA TYR A 91 -3.74 12.52 0.78
C TYR A 91 -5.06 12.66 0.01
N ILE A 92 -5.07 13.41 -1.09
CA ILE A 92 -6.25 13.53 -1.94
C ILE A 92 -6.65 12.14 -2.48
N PHE A 93 -5.72 11.34 -2.98
CA PHE A 93 -5.98 9.99 -3.49
C PHE A 93 -6.47 9.04 -2.39
N TYR A 94 -5.79 9.06 -1.26
CA TYR A 94 -6.15 8.28 -0.09
C TYR A 94 -7.58 8.60 0.37
N LYS A 95 -7.90 9.89 0.52
CA LYS A 95 -9.21 10.36 0.93
C LYS A 95 -10.29 9.90 -0.05
N ASN A 96 -10.07 10.07 -1.35
CA ASN A 96 -11.01 9.67 -2.39
C ASN A 96 -11.39 8.18 -2.30
N THR A 97 -10.43 7.31 -2.04
CA THR A 97 -10.68 5.85 -1.90
C THR A 97 -11.66 5.53 -0.76
N TYR A 98 -11.67 6.31 0.31
CA TYR A 98 -12.63 6.16 1.40
C TYR A 98 -13.99 6.74 1.06
N GLU A 99 -14.01 7.94 0.46
CA GLU A 99 -15.24 8.64 0.09
C GLU A 99 -16.05 7.86 -0.95
N GLU A 100 -15.40 7.22 -1.93
CA GLU A 100 -16.06 6.31 -2.89
C GLU A 100 -16.76 5.11 -2.21
N ARG A 101 -16.31 4.73 -1.03
CA ARG A 101 -16.92 3.67 -0.20
C ARG A 101 -17.88 4.19 0.85
N LEU A 102 -18.24 5.47 0.80
CA LEU A 102 -19.07 6.17 1.79
C LEU A 102 -18.48 6.07 3.22
N GLN A 103 -17.15 6.02 3.33
CA GLN A 103 -16.41 5.94 4.58
C GLN A 103 -15.62 7.21 4.82
N ARG A 104 -15.37 7.53 6.09
CA ARG A 104 -14.47 8.62 6.46
C ARG A 104 -13.03 8.09 6.53
N PRO A 105 -12.03 8.80 5.96
CA PRO A 105 -10.65 8.46 6.13
C PRO A 105 -10.25 8.60 7.62
N TYR A 106 -9.60 7.59 8.18
CA TYR A 106 -9.17 7.61 9.58
C TYR A 106 -7.83 8.33 9.80
N LEU A 107 -7.04 8.54 8.75
CA LEU A 107 -5.84 9.36 8.78
C LEU A 107 -6.15 10.74 8.20
N ASN A 108 -5.51 11.75 8.74
CA ASN A 108 -5.66 13.14 8.30
C ASN A 108 -4.33 13.69 7.76
N THR A 109 -4.34 14.92 7.26
CA THR A 109 -3.14 15.59 6.72
C THR A 109 -2.02 15.74 7.75
N LYS A 110 -2.34 15.86 9.06
CA LYS A 110 -1.32 15.96 10.12
C LYS A 110 -0.51 14.66 10.22
N PHE A 111 -1.16 13.50 10.06
CA PHE A 111 -0.47 12.21 10.05
C PHE A 111 0.57 12.17 8.92
N PHE A 112 0.20 12.54 7.70
CA PHE A 112 1.13 12.49 6.56
C PHE A 112 2.26 13.51 6.68
N LYS A 113 2.00 14.69 7.26
CA LYS A 113 3.05 15.66 7.60
C LYS A 113 4.03 15.08 8.62
N TYR A 114 3.53 14.41 9.66
CA TYR A 114 4.37 13.76 10.64
C TYR A 114 5.22 12.63 10.02
N VAL A 115 4.63 11.83 9.13
CA VAL A 115 5.40 10.83 8.36
C VAL A 115 6.52 11.49 7.55
N HIS A 116 6.27 12.66 6.94
CA HIS A 116 7.29 13.42 6.21
C HIS A 116 8.40 13.91 7.15
N GLU A 117 8.06 14.42 8.32
CA GLU A 117 9.05 14.87 9.32
C GLU A 117 9.93 13.71 9.82
N CYS A 118 9.33 12.54 10.06
CA CYS A 118 10.03 11.33 10.51
C CYS A 118 10.53 10.44 9.35
N ARG A 119 10.64 10.96 8.13
CA ARG A 119 10.92 10.13 6.94
C ARG A 119 12.26 9.42 6.96
N ALA A 120 13.24 9.94 7.71
CA ALA A 120 14.55 9.30 7.83
C ALA A 120 14.45 7.93 8.57
N ASP A 121 13.57 7.84 9.57
CA ASP A 121 13.35 6.64 10.36
C ASP A 121 12.32 5.71 9.71
N LEU A 122 11.24 6.29 9.19
CA LEU A 122 10.11 5.55 8.62
C LEU A 122 10.36 5.07 7.19
N ARG A 123 11.31 5.69 6.46
CA ARG A 123 11.71 5.34 5.09
C ARG A 123 10.52 5.12 4.15
N PRO A 124 9.62 6.12 3.99
CA PRO A 124 8.49 6.02 3.09
C PRO A 124 8.93 5.96 1.63
N VAL A 125 8.21 5.19 0.83
CA VAL A 125 8.31 5.11 -0.63
C VAL A 125 6.92 5.27 -1.20
N ILE A 126 6.74 6.19 -2.16
CA ILE A 126 5.45 6.36 -2.85
C ILE A 126 5.66 6.10 -4.35
N PHE A 127 4.84 5.19 -4.88
CA PHE A 127 4.72 4.94 -6.30
C PHE A 127 3.56 5.79 -6.82
N PHE A 128 3.85 6.82 -7.61
CA PHE A 128 2.83 7.68 -8.22
C PHE A 128 2.55 7.23 -9.66
N ALA A 129 1.29 7.10 -10.01
CA ALA A 129 0.85 6.98 -11.40
C ALA A 129 0.63 8.37 -12.00
N ILE A 130 1.24 8.61 -13.15
CA ILE A 130 1.23 9.89 -13.87
C ILE A 130 0.51 9.72 -15.20
N HIS A 131 -0.51 10.56 -15.43
CA HIS A 131 -1.17 10.66 -16.73
C HIS A 131 -1.21 12.13 -17.16
N LYS A 132 -0.80 12.44 -18.40
CA LYS A 132 -0.74 13.80 -18.94
C LYS A 132 -0.04 14.79 -17.98
N ASN A 133 1.11 14.40 -17.45
CA ASN A 133 1.92 15.16 -16.50
C ASN A 133 1.21 15.50 -15.16
N LYS A 134 0.17 14.76 -14.80
CA LYS A 134 -0.52 14.89 -13.52
C LYS A 134 -0.50 13.58 -12.76
N LYS A 135 -0.24 13.65 -11.47
CA LYS A 135 -0.42 12.50 -10.58
C LYS A 135 -1.90 12.18 -10.47
N ILE A 136 -2.26 10.93 -10.68
CA ILE A 136 -3.65 10.45 -10.68
C ILE A 136 -3.91 9.39 -9.62
N ALA A 137 -2.86 8.74 -9.13
CA ALA A 137 -2.94 7.71 -8.11
C ALA A 137 -1.61 7.57 -7.38
N GLY A 138 -1.64 6.89 -6.24
CA GLY A 138 -0.41 6.60 -5.49
C GLY A 138 -0.55 5.39 -4.56
N SER A 139 0.56 4.68 -4.38
CA SER A 139 0.73 3.61 -3.39
C SER A 139 1.82 3.99 -2.40
N LEU A 140 1.46 4.13 -1.13
CA LEU A 140 2.39 4.39 -0.04
C LEU A 140 2.88 3.07 0.55
N CYS A 141 4.19 2.93 0.56
CA CYS A 141 4.92 1.86 1.19
C CYS A 141 5.90 2.41 2.23
N PHE A 142 6.37 1.52 3.10
CA PHE A 142 7.49 1.78 4.01
C PHE A 142 8.57 0.72 3.75
N GLN A 143 9.83 1.10 3.85
CA GLN A 143 10.95 0.23 3.51
C GLN A 143 11.81 -0.06 4.74
N SER A 144 12.11 -1.33 4.99
CA SER A 144 13.22 -1.75 5.85
C SER A 144 14.46 -2.07 5.00
N ASN A 145 15.44 -2.76 5.56
CA ASN A 145 16.66 -3.09 4.82
C ASN A 145 16.42 -4.07 3.66
N ASP A 146 15.43 -4.94 3.77
CA ASP A 146 15.17 -6.05 2.86
C ASP A 146 13.69 -6.21 2.47
N THR A 147 12.82 -5.35 2.98
CA THR A 147 11.39 -5.53 2.83
C THR A 147 10.69 -4.22 2.50
N LEU A 148 9.78 -4.25 1.53
CA LEU A 148 8.85 -3.18 1.19
C LEU A 148 7.47 -3.52 1.74
N TYR A 149 6.93 -2.67 2.61
CA TYR A 149 5.63 -2.84 3.26
C TYR A 149 4.59 -1.96 2.59
N GLY A 150 3.73 -2.54 1.74
CA GLY A 150 2.59 -1.82 1.18
C GLY A 150 1.58 -1.46 2.27
N ARG A 151 1.15 -0.20 2.33
CA ARG A 151 0.29 0.27 3.42
C ARG A 151 -1.00 0.94 2.97
N HIS A 152 -0.93 1.93 2.10
CA HIS A 152 -2.08 2.69 1.64
C HIS A 152 -2.06 2.88 0.13
N TRP A 153 -3.25 2.91 -0.44
CA TRP A 153 -3.49 3.17 -1.85
C TRP A 153 -4.57 4.21 -2.00
N GLY A 154 -4.49 4.99 -3.07
CA GLY A 154 -5.59 5.83 -3.50
C GLY A 154 -5.44 6.30 -4.94
N SER A 155 -6.56 6.68 -5.55
CA SER A 155 -6.61 7.19 -6.92
C SER A 155 -7.73 8.19 -7.10
N LEU A 156 -7.62 9.04 -8.14
CA LEU A 156 -8.68 9.97 -8.55
C LEU A 156 -9.71 9.30 -9.46
N TYR A 157 -9.33 8.20 -10.11
CA TYR A 157 -10.14 7.55 -11.13
C TYR A 157 -10.14 6.04 -10.97
N ASN A 158 -11.27 5.42 -11.23
CA ASN A 158 -11.36 3.97 -11.29
C ASN A 158 -10.90 3.49 -12.68
N ILE A 159 -9.60 3.18 -12.81
CA ILE A 159 -8.99 2.67 -14.03
C ILE A 159 -8.67 1.19 -13.82
N ASP A 160 -9.17 0.33 -14.71
CA ASP A 160 -8.92 -1.10 -14.66
C ASP A 160 -7.42 -1.40 -14.66
N SER A 161 -7.00 -2.30 -13.79
CA SER A 161 -5.62 -2.76 -13.59
C SER A 161 -4.65 -1.73 -12.97
N LEU A 162 -5.04 -0.44 -12.78
CA LEU A 162 -4.16 0.58 -12.22
C LEU A 162 -3.72 0.25 -10.78
N HIS A 163 -4.63 -0.30 -9.98
CA HIS A 163 -4.31 -0.72 -8.62
C HIS A 163 -3.23 -1.82 -8.61
N PHE A 164 -3.37 -2.84 -9.45
CA PHE A 164 -2.39 -3.92 -9.52
C PHE A 164 -1.03 -3.42 -10.01
N GLU A 165 -1.00 -2.60 -11.06
CA GLU A 165 0.25 -2.04 -11.54
C GLU A 165 0.95 -1.21 -10.48
N THR A 166 0.23 -0.27 -9.84
CA THR A 166 0.84 0.68 -8.90
C THR A 166 1.22 0.04 -7.56
N CYS A 167 0.38 -0.88 -7.03
CA CYS A 167 0.58 -1.45 -5.69
C CYS A 167 1.45 -2.70 -5.67
N TYR A 168 1.50 -3.45 -6.78
CA TYR A 168 2.19 -4.74 -6.82
C TYR A 168 3.31 -4.76 -7.87
N TYR A 169 3.01 -4.51 -9.14
CA TYR A 169 4.01 -4.72 -10.20
C TYR A 169 5.15 -3.72 -10.11
N GLN A 170 4.85 -2.46 -9.82
CA GLN A 170 5.88 -1.45 -9.60
C GLN A 170 6.75 -1.76 -8.35
N GLY A 171 6.13 -2.26 -7.28
CA GLY A 171 6.87 -2.67 -6.07
C GLY A 171 7.70 -3.93 -6.24
N ILE A 172 7.34 -4.83 -7.18
CA ILE A 172 8.12 -6.03 -7.52
C ILE A 172 9.33 -5.66 -8.40
N GLU A 173 9.19 -4.67 -9.26
CA GLU A 173 10.30 -4.17 -10.09
C GLU A 173 11.28 -3.29 -9.30
N TYR A 174 10.83 -2.61 -8.24
CA TYR A 174 11.64 -1.77 -7.34
C TYR A 174 12.61 -2.61 -6.51
#